data_c6470144fb40fd47654d1a718ed370a7
#
_entry.id   c6470144fb40fd47654d1a718ed370a7
#
_cell.length_a   1.000
_cell.length_b   1.000
_cell.length_c   1.000
_cell.angle_alpha   90.00
_cell.angle_beta   90.00
_cell.angle_gamma   90.00
#
_symmetry.space_group_name_H-M   'P 1'
#
loop_
_entity.id
_entity.type
_entity.pdbx_description
1 polymer ?
#
loop_
_entity_poly.entity_id
_entity_poly.type
_entity_poly.pdbx_seq_one_letter_code
_entity_poly.pdbx_strand_id
1 'polypeptide(L)'
;MSFDIFVIRSENGKVAPIPLEIIEQAFGPFIKYREPAGWELSFPDGGRSFVYIKEDDGKHGFNVNRPASSPELWTALLDILRVPGTVLFWPGGGAVVGDNSLILHLMPAIAEIFGTPIVARDGAEIVKLIERS
;
A
#
# COMPACT_ATOMS: atom_id res chain seq x y z
N MET A 1 -14.04 5.72 -4.56
CA MET A 1 -14.09 4.43 -3.87
C MET A 1 -14.23 4.67 -2.36
N SER A 2 -15.07 3.91 -1.69
CA SER A 2 -15.36 4.11 -0.28
C SER A 2 -14.85 2.95 0.57
N PHE A 3 -13.64 2.48 0.30
CA PHE A 3 -12.98 1.43 1.06
C PHE A 3 -11.55 1.83 1.38
N ASP A 4 -10.94 1.11 2.31
CA ASP A 4 -9.54 1.30 2.65
C ASP A 4 -8.69 0.26 1.94
N ILE A 5 -7.47 0.64 1.58
CA ILE A 5 -6.43 -0.30 1.18
C ILE A 5 -5.40 -0.37 2.29
N PHE A 6 -4.81 -1.55 2.46
CA PHE A 6 -3.85 -1.82 3.52
C PHE A 6 -2.53 -2.26 2.91
N VAL A 7 -1.43 -1.78 3.48
CA VAL A 7 -0.08 -2.16 3.06
C VAL A 7 0.68 -2.62 4.29
N ILE A 8 1.17 -3.84 4.25
CA ILE A 8 1.98 -4.42 5.32
C ILE A 8 3.24 -5.04 4.73
N ARG A 9 4.23 -5.27 5.57
CA ARG A 9 5.45 -5.97 5.18
C ARG A 9 5.63 -7.22 6.03
N SER A 10 6.11 -8.28 5.40
CA SER A 10 6.45 -9.53 6.07
C SER A 10 7.88 -9.92 5.72
N GLU A 11 8.54 -10.59 6.67
CA GLU A 11 9.87 -11.15 6.46
C GLU A 11 9.87 -12.55 7.09
N ASN A 12 10.13 -13.57 6.28
CA ASN A 12 10.12 -14.96 6.73
C ASN A 12 8.82 -15.37 7.44
N GLY A 13 7.68 -14.90 6.95
CA GLY A 13 6.37 -15.22 7.49
C GLY A 13 5.94 -14.41 8.72
N LYS A 14 6.72 -13.41 9.12
CA LYS A 14 6.41 -12.55 10.27
C LYS A 14 6.27 -11.10 9.85
N VAL A 15 5.46 -10.34 10.59
CA VAL A 15 5.33 -8.90 10.36
C VAL A 15 6.68 -8.22 10.50
N ALA A 16 7.01 -7.37 9.54
CA ALA A 16 8.24 -6.59 9.52
C ALA A 16 7.93 -5.11 9.32
N PRO A 17 8.80 -4.19 9.75
CA PRO A 17 8.56 -2.76 9.54
C PRO A 17 8.76 -2.38 8.07
N ILE A 18 7.93 -1.43 7.59
CA ILE A 18 8.19 -0.74 6.33
C ILE A 18 9.05 0.48 6.68
N PRO A 19 10.22 0.67 6.06
CA PRO A 19 11.04 1.84 6.36
C PRO A 19 10.26 3.14 6.13
N LEU A 20 10.14 3.96 7.16
CA LEU A 20 9.39 5.22 7.07
C LEU A 20 9.92 6.12 5.96
N GLU A 21 11.23 6.13 5.74
CA GLU A 21 11.89 6.90 4.69
C GLU A 21 11.35 6.58 3.31
N ILE A 22 11.06 5.32 3.03
CA ILE A 22 10.53 4.89 1.74
C ILE A 22 9.10 5.39 1.56
N ILE A 23 8.29 5.31 2.61
CA ILE A 23 6.93 5.83 2.59
C ILE A 23 6.95 7.35 2.38
N GLU A 24 7.83 8.05 3.08
CA GLU A 24 7.99 9.51 2.93
C GLU A 24 8.47 9.91 1.54
N GLN A 25 9.39 9.16 0.95
CA GLN A 25 9.85 9.42 -0.42
C GLN A 25 8.73 9.24 -1.43
N ALA A 26 7.92 8.19 -1.27
CA ALA A 26 6.84 7.90 -2.20
C ALA A 26 5.70 8.92 -2.13
N PHE A 27 5.27 9.28 -0.92
CA PHE A 27 4.15 10.18 -0.72
C PHE A 27 4.55 11.65 -0.52
N GLY A 28 5.83 11.93 -0.23
CA GLY A 28 6.31 13.26 0.13
C GLY A 28 5.84 14.39 -0.77
N PRO A 29 5.93 14.26 -2.11
CA PRO A 29 5.48 15.33 -3.01
C PRO A 29 3.99 15.66 -2.89
N PHE A 30 3.19 14.78 -2.31
CA PHE A 30 1.74 14.92 -2.23
C PHE A 30 1.23 15.19 -0.81
N ILE A 31 2.10 15.17 0.20
CA ILE A 31 1.69 15.42 1.59
C ILE A 31 1.31 16.89 1.75
N LYS A 32 0.05 17.13 2.07
CA LYS A 32 -0.47 18.47 2.32
C LYS A 32 -0.42 18.84 3.80
N TYR A 33 -0.82 17.90 4.65
CA TYR A 33 -0.80 18.07 6.09
C TYR A 33 -0.32 16.80 6.77
N ARG A 34 0.43 16.98 7.86
CA ARG A 34 0.83 15.89 8.75
C ARG A 34 0.11 16.06 10.07
N GLU A 35 -0.55 14.99 10.50
CA GLU A 35 -1.30 14.93 11.76
C GLU A 35 -0.79 13.74 12.58
N PRO A 36 -1.07 13.69 13.91
CA PRO A 36 -0.63 12.55 14.73
C PRO A 36 -1.11 11.19 14.22
N ALA A 37 -2.30 11.14 13.63
CA ALA A 37 -2.88 9.89 13.11
C ALA A 37 -2.38 9.53 11.72
N GLY A 38 -1.83 10.48 10.95
CA GLY A 38 -1.38 10.22 9.59
C GLY A 38 -1.25 11.47 8.74
N TRP A 39 -1.24 11.27 7.42
CA TRP A 39 -0.97 12.33 6.45
C TRP A 39 -2.14 12.51 5.48
N GLU A 40 -2.52 13.76 5.24
CA GLU A 40 -3.44 14.08 4.15
C GLU A 40 -2.63 14.27 2.86
N LEU A 41 -3.01 13.52 1.82
CA LEU A 41 -2.40 13.61 0.50
C LEU A 41 -3.33 14.38 -0.44
N SER A 42 -2.73 15.21 -1.29
CA SER A 42 -3.42 15.96 -2.34
C SER A 42 -2.67 15.76 -3.65
N PHE A 43 -3.39 15.43 -4.71
CA PHE A 43 -2.82 15.11 -6.01
C PHE A 43 -3.14 16.20 -7.04
N PRO A 44 -2.34 16.32 -8.13
CA PRO A 44 -2.52 17.37 -9.13
C PRO A 44 -3.90 17.41 -9.77
N ASP A 45 -4.59 16.28 -9.87
CA ASP A 45 -5.93 16.20 -10.46
C ASP A 45 -7.05 16.57 -9.48
N GLY A 46 -6.70 17.02 -8.27
CA GLY A 46 -7.67 17.34 -7.22
C GLY A 46 -8.06 16.18 -6.34
N GLY A 47 -7.54 14.98 -6.61
CA GLY A 47 -7.79 13.81 -5.76
C GLY A 47 -7.17 13.98 -4.38
N ARG A 48 -7.84 13.41 -3.37
CA ARG A 48 -7.37 13.42 -1.98
C ARG A 48 -7.51 12.06 -1.34
N SER A 49 -6.56 11.74 -0.48
CA SER A 49 -6.59 10.51 0.32
C SER A 49 -5.96 10.78 1.67
N PHE A 50 -6.31 9.98 2.66
CA PHE A 50 -5.69 10.05 3.98
C PHE A 50 -4.94 8.75 4.25
N VAL A 51 -3.66 8.87 4.63
CA VAL A 51 -2.82 7.73 5.00
C VAL A 51 -2.76 7.67 6.52
N TYR A 52 -3.33 6.61 7.09
CA TYR A 52 -3.23 6.36 8.53
C TYR A 52 -1.89 5.70 8.81
N ILE A 53 -0.98 6.47 9.38
CA ILE A 53 0.37 6.03 9.71
C ILE A 53 0.84 6.75 10.97
N LYS A 54 1.49 6.02 11.88
CA LYS A 54 2.13 6.61 13.06
C LYS A 54 3.61 6.76 12.77
N GLU A 55 4.09 7.99 12.73
CA GLU A 55 5.48 8.29 12.38
C GLU A 55 6.49 7.68 13.36
N ASP A 56 6.15 7.62 14.63
CA ASP A 56 6.98 7.02 15.68
C ASP A 56 6.90 5.50 15.72
N ASP A 57 5.93 4.91 15.05
CA ASP A 57 5.68 3.47 15.05
C ASP A 57 5.56 2.88 13.63
N GLY A 58 5.97 3.54 12.60
CA GLY A 58 5.87 3.11 11.19
C GLY A 58 6.20 1.64 10.90
N LYS A 59 6.25 0.82 11.95
CA LYS A 59 6.71 -0.54 11.99
C LYS A 59 5.72 -1.56 11.42
N HIS A 60 4.43 -1.25 11.38
CA HIS A 60 3.40 -2.26 11.14
C HIS A 60 2.59 -2.05 9.87
N GLY A 61 3.06 -1.14 9.03
CA GLY A 61 2.34 -0.83 7.81
C GLY A 61 1.45 0.40 7.94
N PHE A 62 0.61 0.59 6.96
CA PHE A 62 -0.30 1.74 6.91
C PHE A 62 -1.55 1.38 6.13
N ASN A 63 -2.57 2.21 6.22
CA ASN A 63 -3.72 2.09 5.34
C ASN A 63 -4.05 3.43 4.70
N VAL A 64 -4.60 3.36 3.50
CA VAL A 64 -5.06 4.54 2.77
C VAL A 64 -6.57 4.53 2.77
N ASN A 65 -7.14 5.56 3.40
CA ASN A 65 -8.58 5.75 3.48
C ASN A 65 -9.06 6.45 2.21
N ARG A 66 -10.12 5.92 1.61
CA ARG A 66 -10.72 6.45 0.39
C ARG A 66 -9.68 6.75 -0.68
N PRO A 67 -9.00 5.72 -1.22
CA PRO A 67 -7.94 5.96 -2.19
C PRO A 67 -8.47 6.70 -3.41
N ALA A 68 -7.77 7.78 -3.77
CA ALA A 68 -8.10 8.56 -4.96
C ALA A 68 -7.82 7.74 -6.22
N SER A 69 -8.46 8.09 -7.34
CA SER A 69 -8.16 7.48 -8.63
C SER A 69 -6.93 8.09 -9.31
N SER A 70 -6.27 9.03 -8.65
CA SER A 70 -5.08 9.73 -9.16
C SER A 70 -3.94 8.76 -9.47
N PRO A 71 -3.38 8.74 -10.69
CA PRO A 71 -2.28 7.83 -11.04
C PRO A 71 -1.07 7.95 -10.12
N GLU A 72 -0.80 9.14 -9.61
CA GLU A 72 0.34 9.41 -8.73
C GLU A 72 0.25 8.61 -7.43
N LEU A 73 -0.96 8.41 -6.89
CA LEU A 73 -1.17 7.58 -5.70
C LEU A 73 -0.73 6.14 -5.96
N TRP A 74 -1.19 5.56 -7.07
CA TRP A 74 -0.94 4.16 -7.38
C TRP A 74 0.52 3.90 -7.77
N THR A 75 1.16 4.86 -8.43
CA THR A 75 2.60 4.80 -8.71
C THR A 75 3.41 4.85 -7.41
N ALA A 76 3.04 5.72 -6.48
CA ALA A 76 3.70 5.80 -5.17
C ALA A 76 3.53 4.49 -4.38
N LEU A 77 2.34 3.91 -4.40
CA LEU A 77 2.09 2.62 -3.74
C LEU A 77 2.93 1.51 -4.35
N LEU A 78 3.06 1.46 -5.67
CA LEU A 78 3.90 0.48 -6.33
C LEU A 78 5.37 0.62 -5.93
N ASP A 79 5.87 1.84 -5.81
CA ASP A 79 7.23 2.09 -5.35
C ASP A 79 7.46 1.52 -3.95
N ILE A 80 6.47 1.66 -3.06
CA ILE A 80 6.53 1.06 -1.73
C ILE A 80 6.49 -0.47 -1.81
N LEU A 81 5.69 -1.03 -2.72
CA LEU A 81 5.59 -2.48 -2.90
C LEU A 81 6.87 -3.13 -3.40
N ARG A 82 7.82 -2.36 -3.91
CA ARG A 82 9.14 -2.86 -4.31
C ARG A 82 10.03 -3.19 -3.12
N VAL A 83 9.69 -2.75 -1.92
CA VAL A 83 10.38 -3.18 -0.70
C VAL A 83 10.09 -4.67 -0.48
N PRO A 84 11.12 -5.50 -0.27
CA PRO A 84 10.92 -6.94 -0.10
C PRO A 84 9.91 -7.29 0.99
N GLY A 85 8.97 -8.18 0.66
CA GLY A 85 7.96 -8.66 1.59
C GLY A 85 6.74 -7.77 1.77
N THR A 86 6.64 -6.68 1.02
CA THR A 86 5.52 -5.74 1.12
C THR A 86 4.35 -6.24 0.27
N VAL A 87 3.14 -6.16 0.81
CA VAL A 87 1.91 -6.56 0.14
C VAL A 87 0.82 -5.52 0.37
N LEU A 88 0.04 -5.26 -0.68
CA LEU A 88 -1.16 -4.42 -0.64
C LEU A 88 -2.39 -5.32 -0.75
N PHE A 89 -3.40 -5.06 0.07
CA PHE A 89 -4.66 -5.79 0.00
C PHE A 89 -5.83 -4.88 0.36
N TRP A 90 -7.05 -5.33 0.02
CA TRP A 90 -8.29 -4.59 0.30
C TRP A 90 -9.40 -5.57 0.69
N PRO A 91 -10.37 -5.12 1.51
CA PRO A 91 -11.46 -5.98 1.97
C PRO A 91 -12.31 -6.51 0.80
N GLY A 92 -12.56 -7.82 0.82
CA GLY A 92 -13.37 -8.48 -0.22
C GLY A 92 -12.67 -8.68 -1.55
N GLY A 93 -11.39 -8.31 -1.64
CA GLY A 93 -10.61 -8.43 -2.86
C GLY A 93 -9.42 -9.35 -2.73
N GLY A 94 -8.37 -9.06 -3.48
CA GLY A 94 -7.15 -9.83 -3.52
C GLY A 94 -5.97 -9.14 -2.83
N ALA A 95 -4.79 -9.66 -3.09
CA ALA A 95 -3.53 -9.10 -2.62
C ALA A 95 -2.59 -8.88 -3.80
N VAL A 96 -1.78 -7.82 -3.73
CA VAL A 96 -0.88 -7.40 -4.79
C VAL A 96 0.53 -7.24 -4.23
N VAL A 97 1.52 -7.74 -4.95
CA VAL A 97 2.94 -7.58 -4.65
C VAL A 97 3.65 -6.91 -5.83
N GLY A 98 4.79 -6.29 -5.56
CA GLY A 98 5.58 -5.63 -6.61
C GLY A 98 6.52 -6.57 -7.36
N ASP A 99 6.82 -7.73 -6.80
CA ASP A 99 7.73 -8.69 -7.38
C ASP A 99 7.34 -10.11 -6.97
N ASN A 100 7.36 -11.05 -7.91
CA ASN A 100 6.99 -12.43 -7.68
C ASN A 100 7.90 -13.14 -6.66
N SER A 101 9.17 -12.80 -6.60
CA SER A 101 10.11 -13.39 -5.65
C SER A 101 9.77 -13.10 -4.20
N LEU A 102 8.95 -12.07 -3.94
CA LEU A 102 8.58 -11.63 -2.60
C LEU A 102 7.46 -12.45 -1.97
N ILE A 103 6.74 -13.25 -2.76
CA ILE A 103 5.61 -14.05 -2.29
C ILE A 103 6.04 -15.02 -1.20
N LEU A 104 7.25 -15.56 -1.27
CA LEU A 104 7.78 -16.51 -0.30
C LEU A 104 7.96 -15.92 1.11
N HIS A 105 8.04 -14.60 1.24
CA HIS A 105 8.22 -13.93 2.52
C HIS A 105 6.92 -13.53 3.20
N LEU A 106 5.77 -13.72 2.53
CA LEU A 106 4.48 -13.31 3.06
C LEU A 106 4.02 -14.23 4.20
N MET A 107 3.26 -13.64 5.12
CA MET A 107 2.61 -14.41 6.17
C MET A 107 1.62 -15.39 5.54
N PRO A 108 1.56 -16.67 5.99
CA PRO A 108 0.61 -17.64 5.47
C PRO A 108 -0.85 -17.16 5.50
N ALA A 109 -1.23 -16.37 6.50
CA ALA A 109 -2.58 -15.83 6.62
C ALA A 109 -3.00 -14.99 5.41
N ILE A 110 -2.06 -14.31 4.73
CA ILE A 110 -2.37 -13.53 3.54
C ILE A 110 -2.88 -14.44 2.42
N ALA A 111 -2.19 -15.55 2.18
CA ALA A 111 -2.60 -16.51 1.15
C ALA A 111 -3.92 -17.19 1.50
N GLU A 112 -4.18 -17.46 2.78
CA GLU A 112 -5.43 -18.06 3.23
C GLU A 112 -6.63 -17.14 3.04
N ILE A 113 -6.46 -15.84 3.30
CA ILE A 113 -7.55 -14.86 3.24
C ILE A 113 -7.76 -14.36 1.81
N PHE A 114 -6.69 -14.06 1.08
CA PHE A 114 -6.74 -13.36 -0.21
C PHE A 114 -6.36 -14.23 -1.41
N GLY A 115 -5.92 -15.47 -1.18
CA GLY A 115 -5.40 -16.33 -2.24
C GLY A 115 -3.98 -15.95 -2.62
N THR A 116 -3.51 -16.48 -3.75
CA THR A 116 -2.16 -16.16 -4.25
C THR A 116 -2.07 -14.70 -4.66
N PRO A 117 -1.12 -13.92 -4.12
CA PRO A 117 -0.95 -12.53 -4.51
C PRO A 117 -0.61 -12.38 -6.00
N ILE A 118 -1.10 -11.30 -6.59
CA ILE A 118 -0.87 -10.98 -7.99
C ILE A 118 0.26 -9.96 -8.06
N VAL A 119 1.17 -10.14 -9.02
CA VAL A 119 2.26 -9.18 -9.26
C VAL A 119 1.74 -8.04 -10.12
N ALA A 120 1.87 -6.80 -9.64
CA ALA A 120 1.56 -5.61 -10.40
C ALA A 120 2.84 -5.02 -10.98
N ARG A 121 2.82 -4.68 -12.26
CA ARG A 121 3.96 -4.07 -12.97
C ARG A 121 3.92 -2.56 -12.93
N ASP A 122 2.74 -1.98 -12.84
CA ASP A 122 2.53 -0.54 -12.75
C ASP A 122 1.30 -0.23 -11.90
N GLY A 123 1.10 1.04 -11.58
CA GLY A 123 -0.02 1.48 -10.76
C GLY A 123 -1.38 1.23 -11.40
N ALA A 124 -1.47 1.30 -12.73
CA ALA A 124 -2.72 1.06 -13.45
C ALA A 124 -3.19 -0.39 -13.30
N GLU A 125 -2.28 -1.36 -13.24
CA GLU A 125 -2.65 -2.75 -12.99
C GLU A 125 -3.31 -2.93 -11.63
N ILE A 126 -2.84 -2.23 -10.59
CA ILE A 126 -3.42 -2.28 -9.26
C ILE A 126 -4.87 -1.80 -9.32
N VAL A 127 -5.11 -0.67 -9.97
CA VAL A 127 -6.46 -0.10 -10.12
C VAL A 127 -7.38 -1.09 -10.82
N LYS A 128 -6.93 -1.71 -11.92
CA LYS A 128 -7.73 -2.69 -12.65
C LYS A 128 -8.11 -3.89 -11.81
N LEU A 129 -7.18 -4.37 -10.97
CA LEU A 129 -7.45 -5.50 -10.09
C LEU A 129 -8.50 -5.16 -9.04
N ILE A 130 -8.45 -3.96 -8.48
CA ILE A 130 -9.43 -3.47 -7.53
C ILE A 130 -10.80 -3.33 -8.18
N GLU A 131 -10.87 -2.78 -9.38
CA GLU A 131 -12.12 -2.59 -10.11
C GLU A 131 -12.81 -3.89 -10.50
N ARG A 132 -12.06 -4.97 -10.65
CA ARG A 132 -12.58 -6.30 -10.97
C ARG A 132 -13.09 -7.09 -9.76
N SER A 133 -12.75 -6.64 -8.57
CA SER A 133 -13.10 -7.36 -7.35
C SER A 133 -14.52 -7.05 -6.84
#